data_d84dfd22bbd23b204f544da02a816cc0
#
_entry.id   d84dfd22bbd23b204f544da02a816cc0
#
_cell.length_a   1.000
_cell.length_b   1.000
_cell.length_c   1.000
_cell.angle_alpha   90.00
_cell.angle_beta   90.00
_cell.angle_gamma   90.00
#
_symmetry.space_group_name_H-M   'P 1'
#
loop_
_entity.id
_entity.type
_entity.pdbx_description
1 polymer ?
#
loop_
_entity_poly.entity_id
_entity_poly.type
_entity_poly.pdbx_seq_one_letter_code
_entity_poly.pdbx_strand_id
1 'polypeptide(L)'
;MDYFTQFIGHFPSFGTLFTKQSSESEKEQQFQQHNIKKDETNGGGGEMATEKAELVAKRAKMISSKCQTFYPEEPILVTRASMQFLFDENGRRFLDCISNVQHVGHCHPRVVEAVHCQMRLSTCNIRFLSPLLTECAESLLRTLPAQLDTVLFCNSGSEANDLALQLARDWTGTKDVAVLEHAYHGHQTTAMQMSPYKFDRGAKIKQPKWVHVCPTPDLYRGKYRLKDDEFENEKKRTELCIKYVEDIRQTFEQAQIKGRKVGAFVAEALQSCGGQVMPPKGYFRRVAEVVHSLGGVVVVDEVQTGFGRVGDAFWAHQLDRDGEGEQFIPDIVTMGKPMGNGHPVAAVVTRKEIADRHCGEVCYFNTYGGNPVSCAAALSVLKVIREENLLEHCREMGKLFRKELNALKERHQSVGDVRGTGMFWGVDLVKSRHSREPNSELAQRVILRLKRQDRVLLSSDGPYGNILKFKPPLCFGEDDLRKAVNALDKALAEFTTEEEKTKQN
;
A
#
# COMPACT_ATOMS: atom_id res chain seq x y z
N MET A 1 29.69 -24.45 -30.45
CA MET A 1 29.42 -24.37 -29.01
C MET A 1 30.49 -23.59 -28.24
N ASP A 2 31.39 -22.85 -28.89
CA ASP A 2 32.59 -22.27 -28.23
C ASP A 2 32.67 -20.72 -28.23
N TYR A 3 31.64 -20.03 -28.68
CA TYR A 3 31.64 -18.56 -28.65
C TYR A 3 30.96 -17.93 -27.41
N PHE A 4 30.22 -18.71 -26.65
CA PHE A 4 29.48 -18.20 -25.49
C PHE A 4 30.30 -18.24 -24.19
N THR A 5 31.28 -19.08 -24.09
CA THR A 5 32.08 -19.31 -22.86
C THR A 5 33.20 -18.29 -22.67
N GLN A 6 33.64 -17.61 -23.71
CA GLN A 6 34.72 -16.60 -23.64
C GLN A 6 34.26 -15.20 -23.25
N PHE A 7 32.94 -14.90 -23.30
CA PHE A 7 32.42 -13.56 -22.94
C PHE A 7 32.00 -13.40 -21.47
N ILE A 8 31.85 -14.50 -20.76
CA ILE A 8 31.39 -14.47 -19.34
C ILE A 8 32.56 -14.28 -18.35
N GLY A 9 33.81 -14.41 -18.79
CA GLY A 9 35.01 -14.41 -17.93
C GLY A 9 35.54 -13.04 -17.50
N HIS A 10 35.03 -11.92 -17.97
CA HIS A 10 35.62 -10.59 -17.73
C HIS A 10 34.71 -9.51 -17.18
N PHE A 11 33.55 -9.86 -16.58
CA PHE A 11 32.84 -8.91 -15.76
C PHE A 11 33.24 -9.12 -14.29
N PRO A 12 33.86 -8.12 -13.64
CA PRO A 12 34.11 -8.20 -12.22
C PRO A 12 32.74 -8.39 -11.51
N SER A 13 32.66 -9.40 -10.65
CA SER A 13 31.48 -9.58 -9.80
C SER A 13 31.14 -8.25 -9.14
N PHE A 14 29.89 -7.88 -9.09
CA PHE A 14 29.41 -6.63 -8.49
C PHE A 14 30.00 -6.35 -7.10
N GLY A 15 30.45 -7.37 -6.36
CA GLY A 15 31.15 -7.26 -5.08
C GLY A 15 32.49 -6.53 -5.11
N THR A 16 33.21 -6.51 -6.25
CA THR A 16 34.56 -5.91 -6.34
C THR A 16 34.52 -4.42 -6.72
N LEU A 17 33.44 -3.95 -7.31
CA LEU A 17 33.22 -2.51 -7.55
C LEU A 17 32.81 -1.75 -6.27
N PHE A 18 32.15 -2.42 -5.33
CA PHE A 18 31.70 -1.80 -4.06
C PHE A 18 32.85 -1.54 -3.06
N THR A 19 33.93 -2.31 -3.10
CA THR A 19 35.00 -2.19 -2.09
C THR A 19 36.00 -1.06 -2.34
N LYS A 20 36.06 -0.48 -3.53
CA LYS A 20 36.95 0.67 -3.83
C LYS A 20 36.29 2.05 -3.67
N GLN A 21 34.97 2.13 -3.56
CA GLN A 21 34.23 3.40 -3.45
C GLN A 21 33.81 3.78 -2.01
N SER A 22 34.03 2.89 -1.02
CA SER A 22 33.67 3.16 0.38
C SER A 22 34.39 4.38 0.98
N SER A 23 35.59 4.71 0.55
CA SER A 23 36.38 5.84 1.10
C SER A 23 35.95 7.22 0.55
N GLU A 24 35.32 7.28 -0.65
CA GLU A 24 34.77 8.52 -1.20
C GLU A 24 33.36 8.80 -0.64
N SER A 25 32.55 7.77 -0.43
CA SER A 25 31.22 7.92 0.15
C SER A 25 31.29 8.37 1.63
N GLU A 26 32.28 7.92 2.39
CA GLU A 26 32.52 8.38 3.76
C GLU A 26 32.92 9.87 3.82
N LYS A 27 33.70 10.34 2.84
CA LYS A 27 34.04 11.77 2.74
C LYS A 27 32.87 12.65 2.32
N GLU A 28 32.02 12.17 1.43
CA GLU A 28 30.78 12.85 1.04
C GLU A 28 29.78 12.87 2.18
N GLN A 29 29.64 11.77 2.94
CA GLN A 29 28.80 11.72 4.13
C GLN A 29 29.32 12.66 5.22
N GLN A 30 30.64 12.74 5.43
CA GLN A 30 31.26 13.69 6.34
C GLN A 30 31.08 15.15 5.89
N PHE A 31 31.15 15.41 4.58
CA PHE A 31 30.89 16.74 3.99
C PHE A 31 29.43 17.15 4.16
N GLN A 32 28.48 16.24 3.94
CA GLN A 32 27.05 16.47 4.19
C GLN A 32 26.75 16.64 5.69
N GLN A 33 27.35 15.83 6.56
CA GLN A 33 27.22 15.99 8.02
C GLN A 33 27.86 17.29 8.54
N HIS A 34 28.92 17.77 7.89
CA HIS A 34 29.55 19.04 8.25
C HIS A 34 28.69 20.26 7.84
N ASN A 35 28.01 20.18 6.70
CA ASN A 35 27.06 21.22 6.27
C ASN A 35 25.79 21.20 7.12
N ILE A 36 25.30 20.04 7.53
CA ILE A 36 24.15 19.91 8.44
C ILE A 36 24.45 20.51 9.83
N LYS A 37 25.69 20.32 10.34
CA LYS A 37 26.10 20.90 11.64
C LYS A 37 26.25 22.43 11.61
N LYS A 38 26.52 23.04 10.45
CA LYS A 38 26.58 24.50 10.32
C LYS A 38 25.22 25.18 10.38
N ASP A 39 24.13 24.48 9.96
CA ASP A 39 22.77 25.01 10.05
C ASP A 39 22.16 24.91 11.46
N GLU A 40 22.70 24.06 12.35
CA GLU A 40 22.20 23.90 13.73
C GLU A 40 22.55 25.07 14.66
N THR A 41 23.38 26.02 14.24
CA THR A 41 23.88 27.10 15.12
C THR A 41 23.24 28.48 14.91
N ASN A 42 22.30 28.63 13.95
CA ASN A 42 21.63 29.92 13.72
C ASN A 42 20.20 29.93 14.30
N GLY A 43 19.99 30.69 15.34
CA GLY A 43 18.72 30.98 16.01
C GLY A 43 17.74 31.81 15.16
N GLY A 44 17.13 31.21 14.13
CA GLY A 44 16.25 31.86 13.15
C GLY A 44 14.79 31.46 13.19
N GLY A 45 14.18 31.20 14.34
CA GLY A 45 12.79 30.75 14.43
C GLY A 45 11.75 31.66 13.75
N GLY A 46 11.98 32.92 13.67
CA GLY A 46 11.08 33.87 12.99
C GLY A 46 11.22 33.87 11.47
N GLU A 47 12.44 33.79 10.95
CA GLU A 47 12.74 33.74 9.51
C GLU A 47 12.18 32.44 8.85
N MET A 48 12.39 31.31 9.46
CA MET A 48 11.90 29.99 8.96
C MET A 48 10.37 29.90 8.97
N ALA A 49 9.67 30.51 9.92
CA ALA A 49 8.21 30.58 9.92
C ALA A 49 7.69 31.44 8.74
N THR A 50 8.39 32.47 8.38
CA THR A 50 8.09 33.34 7.22
C THR A 50 8.32 32.61 5.90
N GLU A 51 9.43 31.87 5.75
CA GLU A 51 9.72 31.02 4.59
C GLU A 51 8.65 29.94 4.36
N LYS A 52 8.22 29.26 5.42
CA LYS A 52 7.16 28.24 5.32
C LYS A 52 5.83 28.85 4.87
N ALA A 53 5.44 30.01 5.41
CA ALA A 53 4.23 30.71 5.00
C ALA A 53 4.28 31.13 3.52
N GLU A 54 5.44 31.65 3.06
CA GLU A 54 5.66 31.98 1.66
C GLU A 54 5.59 30.73 0.75
N LEU A 55 6.18 29.60 1.16
CA LEU A 55 6.11 28.34 0.40
C LEU A 55 4.67 27.84 0.27
N VAL A 56 3.88 27.91 1.34
CA VAL A 56 2.44 27.57 1.32
C VAL A 56 1.70 28.48 0.35
N ALA A 57 1.96 29.79 0.40
CA ALA A 57 1.34 30.76 -0.51
C ALA A 57 1.74 30.53 -1.99
N LYS A 58 3.02 30.26 -2.25
CA LYS A 58 3.52 29.92 -3.60
C LYS A 58 2.87 28.61 -4.10
N ARG A 59 2.82 27.58 -3.25
CA ARG A 59 2.17 26.31 -3.57
C ARG A 59 0.69 26.51 -3.95
N ALA A 60 -0.05 27.32 -3.18
CA ALA A 60 -1.45 27.60 -3.44
C ALA A 60 -1.70 28.30 -4.80
N LYS A 61 -0.72 29.08 -5.29
CA LYS A 61 -0.80 29.74 -6.60
C LYS A 61 -0.46 28.83 -7.78
N MET A 62 0.48 27.88 -7.60
CA MET A 62 1.07 27.10 -8.71
C MET A 62 0.60 25.67 -8.77
N ILE A 63 0.18 25.08 -7.66
CA ILE A 63 -0.23 23.68 -7.57
C ILE A 63 -1.74 23.61 -7.29
N SER A 64 -2.45 22.78 -8.05
CA SER A 64 -3.89 22.62 -7.90
C SER A 64 -4.29 22.36 -6.44
N SER A 65 -5.34 23.03 -5.97
CA SER A 65 -5.96 22.79 -4.65
C SER A 65 -6.43 21.36 -4.43
N LYS A 66 -6.53 20.56 -5.51
CA LYS A 66 -6.82 19.11 -5.44
C LYS A 66 -5.61 18.28 -5.01
N CYS A 67 -4.40 18.82 -5.09
CA CYS A 67 -3.18 18.20 -4.56
C CYS A 67 -2.98 18.62 -3.09
N GLN A 68 -3.82 18.10 -2.20
CA GLN A 68 -3.80 18.48 -0.79
C GLN A 68 -2.60 17.89 -0.05
N THR A 69 -2.09 18.65 0.92
CA THR A 69 -1.12 18.15 1.90
C THR A 69 -1.86 17.35 3.01
N PHE A 70 -1.13 16.48 3.70
CA PHE A 70 -1.57 16.04 5.02
C PHE A 70 -1.60 17.25 5.96
N TYR A 71 -2.60 17.33 6.82
CA TYR A 71 -2.79 18.45 7.75
C TYR A 71 -2.82 19.83 7.04
N PRO A 72 -3.87 20.09 6.20
CA PRO A 72 -3.88 21.27 5.31
C PRO A 72 -3.72 22.62 6.02
N GLU A 73 -4.26 22.73 7.25
CA GLU A 73 -4.18 23.94 8.07
C GLU A 73 -2.77 24.17 8.67
N GLU A 74 -2.06 23.08 8.92
CA GLU A 74 -0.72 23.10 9.53
C GLU A 74 0.20 22.09 8.83
N PRO A 75 0.54 22.29 7.54
CA PRO A 75 1.37 21.32 6.82
C PRO A 75 2.77 21.24 7.43
N ILE A 76 3.36 20.05 7.37
CA ILE A 76 4.74 19.84 7.78
C ILE A 76 5.63 20.20 6.60
N LEU A 77 6.61 21.07 6.80
CA LEU A 77 7.70 21.28 5.87
C LEU A 77 8.79 20.25 6.19
N VAL A 78 8.84 19.19 5.39
CA VAL A 78 9.83 18.11 5.57
C VAL A 78 11.14 18.56 4.94
N THR A 79 12.18 18.68 5.74
CA THR A 79 13.55 19.02 5.31
C THR A 79 14.44 17.80 5.20
N ARG A 80 14.18 16.76 5.99
CA ARG A 80 14.92 15.49 6.01
C ARG A 80 13.99 14.34 6.38
N ALA A 81 14.32 13.16 5.91
CA ALA A 81 13.68 11.91 6.33
C ALA A 81 14.73 10.81 6.54
N SER A 82 14.52 9.91 7.49
CA SER A 82 15.42 8.79 7.77
C SER A 82 14.66 7.65 8.45
N MET A 83 14.71 6.47 7.87
CA MET A 83 14.07 5.25 8.35
C MET A 83 12.56 5.47 8.65
N GLN A 84 12.10 5.40 9.88
CA GLN A 84 10.70 5.63 10.26
C GLN A 84 10.40 7.07 10.68
N PHE A 85 11.31 8.01 10.43
CA PHE A 85 11.16 9.40 10.89
C PHE A 85 11.18 10.42 9.77
N LEU A 86 10.34 11.46 9.93
CA LEU A 86 10.40 12.71 9.20
C LEU A 86 10.91 13.82 10.10
N PHE A 87 11.61 14.81 9.53
CA PHE A 87 12.12 15.96 10.26
C PHE A 87 11.62 17.23 9.59
N ASP A 88 11.11 18.16 10.39
CA ASP A 88 10.64 19.45 9.89
C ASP A 88 11.74 20.50 9.82
N GLU A 89 11.34 21.72 9.46
CA GLU A 89 12.19 22.90 9.33
C GLU A 89 12.92 23.30 10.62
N ASN A 90 12.42 22.88 11.78
CA ASN A 90 13.01 23.14 13.09
C ASN A 90 13.81 21.93 13.63
N GLY A 91 14.08 20.93 12.80
CA GLY A 91 14.73 19.69 13.22
C GLY A 91 13.86 18.79 14.11
N ARG A 92 12.58 19.10 14.31
CA ARG A 92 11.67 18.28 15.13
C ARG A 92 11.40 16.97 14.46
N ARG A 93 11.62 15.87 15.16
CA ARG A 93 11.46 14.50 14.68
C ARG A 93 10.03 14.02 14.86
N PHE A 94 9.40 13.58 13.78
CA PHE A 94 8.07 12.98 13.74
C PHE A 94 8.16 11.48 13.44
N LEU A 95 7.46 10.66 14.20
CA LEU A 95 7.30 9.23 13.93
C LEU A 95 6.24 9.04 12.83
N ASP A 96 6.64 8.42 11.73
CA ASP A 96 5.78 8.20 10.57
C ASP A 96 5.08 6.85 10.62
N CYS A 97 3.78 6.87 10.89
CA CYS A 97 2.91 5.69 10.85
C CYS A 97 2.06 5.61 9.56
N ILE A 98 2.33 6.48 8.55
CA ILE A 98 1.49 6.65 7.35
C ILE A 98 2.14 6.05 6.11
N SER A 99 3.46 6.28 5.92
CA SER A 99 4.14 6.17 4.63
C SER A 99 4.49 4.73 4.27
N ASN A 100 3.54 4.04 3.66
CA ASN A 100 3.75 2.68 3.13
C ASN A 100 4.49 2.65 1.77
N VAL A 101 4.86 3.81 1.23
CA VAL A 101 5.69 3.94 0.02
C VAL A 101 7.16 3.73 0.35
N GLN A 102 7.64 4.34 1.43
CA GLN A 102 9.00 4.17 1.95
C GLN A 102 9.09 2.89 2.77
N HIS A 103 8.88 1.79 2.09
CA HIS A 103 8.57 0.48 2.65
C HIS A 103 9.63 -0.07 3.61
N VAL A 104 10.91 0.01 3.23
CA VAL A 104 12.04 -0.43 4.07
C VAL A 104 12.65 0.70 4.91
N GLY A 105 12.07 1.89 4.85
CA GLY A 105 12.49 3.10 5.56
C GLY A 105 12.84 4.25 4.63
N HIS A 106 12.57 5.49 5.09
CA HIS A 106 12.94 6.69 4.36
C HIS A 106 14.44 6.74 4.13
N CYS A 107 14.85 7.04 2.90
CA CYS A 107 16.25 7.19 2.52
C CYS A 107 17.12 6.00 2.95
N HIS A 108 16.60 4.77 2.83
CA HIS A 108 17.34 3.57 3.18
C HIS A 108 18.68 3.53 2.42
N PRO A 109 19.85 3.45 3.10
CA PRO A 109 21.16 3.66 2.48
C PRO A 109 21.40 2.77 1.26
N ARG A 110 21.05 1.49 1.35
CA ARG A 110 21.26 0.52 0.27
C ARG A 110 20.41 0.84 -0.96
N VAL A 111 19.18 1.35 -0.78
CA VAL A 111 18.32 1.72 -1.91
C VAL A 111 18.85 2.99 -2.57
N VAL A 112 19.23 3.99 -1.77
CA VAL A 112 19.83 5.23 -2.26
C VAL A 112 21.09 4.95 -3.07
N GLU A 113 22.00 4.12 -2.54
CA GLU A 113 23.24 3.77 -3.20
C GLU A 113 23.02 3.00 -4.51
N ALA A 114 22.09 2.02 -4.51
CA ALA A 114 21.78 1.26 -5.73
C ALA A 114 21.25 2.16 -6.87
N VAL A 115 20.36 3.10 -6.53
CA VAL A 115 19.82 4.09 -7.48
C VAL A 115 20.92 5.01 -7.97
N HIS A 116 21.73 5.58 -7.06
CA HIS A 116 22.82 6.48 -7.40
C HIS A 116 23.83 5.82 -8.33
N CYS A 117 24.33 4.64 -7.99
CA CYS A 117 25.27 3.90 -8.82
C CYS A 117 24.71 3.61 -10.20
N GLN A 118 23.46 3.15 -10.29
CA GLN A 118 22.87 2.82 -11.59
C GLN A 118 22.61 4.06 -12.46
N MET A 119 22.23 5.19 -11.86
CA MET A 119 22.05 6.44 -12.62
C MET A 119 23.33 6.91 -13.30
N ARG A 120 24.49 6.61 -12.73
CA ARG A 120 25.81 6.92 -13.33
C ARG A 120 26.20 5.99 -14.47
N LEU A 121 25.58 4.80 -14.54
CA LEU A 121 25.92 3.78 -15.54
C LEU A 121 25.01 3.85 -16.77
N SER A 122 23.72 3.73 -16.57
CA SER A 122 22.73 3.72 -17.67
C SER A 122 21.32 3.94 -17.16
N THR A 123 20.55 4.73 -17.93
CA THR A 123 19.11 4.98 -17.74
C THR A 123 18.29 4.55 -18.96
N CYS A 124 18.82 3.71 -19.83
CA CYS A 124 18.18 3.27 -21.06
C CYS A 124 16.84 2.57 -20.78
N ASN A 125 15.91 2.65 -21.73
CA ASN A 125 14.63 1.94 -21.63
C ASN A 125 14.76 0.45 -22.00
N ILE A 126 13.69 -0.31 -21.81
CA ILE A 126 13.63 -1.78 -22.02
C ILE A 126 13.92 -2.26 -23.45
N ARG A 127 14.02 -1.36 -24.43
CA ARG A 127 14.39 -1.72 -25.82
C ARG A 127 15.87 -2.05 -25.95
N PHE A 128 16.67 -1.74 -24.94
CA PHE A 128 18.05 -2.15 -24.84
C PHE A 128 18.19 -3.23 -23.78
N LEU A 129 18.97 -4.27 -24.04
CA LEU A 129 19.20 -5.34 -23.08
C LEU A 129 19.86 -4.78 -21.81
N SER A 130 19.30 -5.14 -20.67
CA SER A 130 19.82 -4.80 -19.35
C SER A 130 19.78 -6.03 -18.45
N PRO A 131 20.92 -6.46 -17.87
CA PRO A 131 20.94 -7.57 -16.92
C PRO A 131 20.05 -7.31 -15.70
N LEU A 132 19.97 -6.05 -15.25
CA LEU A 132 19.15 -5.67 -14.09
C LEU A 132 17.64 -5.88 -14.31
N LEU A 133 17.17 -5.68 -15.55
CA LEU A 133 15.76 -5.95 -15.87
C LEU A 133 15.43 -7.43 -15.66
N THR A 134 16.27 -8.32 -16.20
CA THR A 134 16.10 -9.77 -16.08
C THR A 134 16.26 -10.23 -14.63
N GLU A 135 17.30 -9.75 -13.91
CA GLU A 135 17.51 -10.07 -12.49
C GLU A 135 16.33 -9.61 -11.62
N CYS A 136 15.78 -8.41 -11.90
CA CYS A 136 14.62 -7.89 -11.20
C CYS A 136 13.38 -8.76 -11.45
N ALA A 137 13.12 -9.12 -12.72
CA ALA A 137 12.03 -10.01 -13.09
C ALA A 137 12.13 -11.36 -12.37
N GLU A 138 13.30 -12.01 -12.44
CA GLU A 138 13.59 -13.28 -11.78
C GLU A 138 13.39 -13.20 -10.25
N SER A 139 13.95 -12.16 -9.62
CA SER A 139 13.86 -11.98 -8.17
C SER A 139 12.43 -11.75 -7.72
N LEU A 140 11.62 -11.08 -8.52
CA LEU A 140 10.22 -10.84 -8.25
C LEU A 140 9.41 -12.12 -8.44
N LEU A 141 9.56 -12.83 -9.55
CA LEU A 141 8.84 -14.06 -9.86
C LEU A 141 9.11 -15.18 -8.84
N ARG A 142 10.33 -15.25 -8.28
CA ARG A 142 10.64 -16.20 -7.19
C ARG A 142 9.83 -15.99 -5.91
N THR A 143 9.17 -14.86 -5.73
CA THR A 143 8.29 -14.58 -4.58
C THR A 143 6.85 -15.02 -4.81
N LEU A 144 6.51 -15.47 -6.00
CA LEU A 144 5.17 -15.84 -6.45
C LEU A 144 5.09 -17.33 -6.82
N PRO A 145 3.89 -17.92 -6.88
CA PRO A 145 3.69 -19.27 -7.40
C PRO A 145 4.17 -19.38 -8.85
N ALA A 146 4.69 -20.58 -9.23
CA ALA A 146 5.28 -20.82 -10.55
C ALA A 146 4.34 -20.58 -11.75
N GLN A 147 3.03 -20.60 -11.52
CA GLN A 147 2.01 -20.29 -12.53
C GLN A 147 2.01 -18.79 -12.94
N LEU A 148 2.49 -17.93 -12.08
CA LEU A 148 2.65 -16.49 -12.32
C LEU A 148 4.08 -16.24 -12.80
N ASP A 149 4.34 -16.43 -14.08
CA ASP A 149 5.65 -16.60 -14.67
C ASP A 149 6.11 -15.42 -15.57
N THR A 150 5.26 -14.43 -15.77
CA THR A 150 5.53 -13.32 -16.69
C THR A 150 5.25 -11.98 -16.04
N VAL A 151 6.19 -11.03 -16.15
CA VAL A 151 6.11 -9.69 -15.57
C VAL A 151 6.14 -8.60 -16.64
N LEU A 152 5.28 -7.59 -16.48
CA LEU A 152 5.29 -6.34 -17.25
C LEU A 152 5.54 -5.18 -16.29
N PHE A 153 6.58 -4.40 -16.52
CA PHE A 153 6.95 -3.27 -15.67
C PHE A 153 6.29 -1.98 -16.11
N CYS A 154 5.88 -1.17 -15.12
CA CYS A 154 5.37 0.18 -15.27
C CYS A 154 5.87 1.07 -14.11
N ASN A 155 5.27 2.25 -13.85
CA ASN A 155 5.85 3.23 -12.93
C ASN A 155 4.97 3.54 -11.72
N SER A 156 3.71 3.14 -11.73
CA SER A 156 2.76 3.40 -10.64
C SER A 156 1.72 2.30 -10.54
N GLY A 157 1.13 2.14 -9.34
CA GLY A 157 0.01 1.22 -9.14
C GLY A 157 -1.21 1.57 -10.01
N SER A 158 -1.40 2.85 -10.37
CA SER A 158 -2.46 3.26 -11.30
C SER A 158 -2.23 2.72 -12.70
N GLU A 159 -0.97 2.75 -13.20
CA GLU A 159 -0.60 2.14 -14.47
C GLU A 159 -0.72 0.62 -14.42
N ALA A 160 -0.27 0.00 -13.32
CA ALA A 160 -0.35 -1.45 -13.13
C ALA A 160 -1.82 -1.94 -13.18
N ASN A 161 -2.73 -1.27 -12.50
CA ASN A 161 -4.15 -1.63 -12.49
C ASN A 161 -4.83 -1.36 -13.83
N ASP A 162 -4.44 -0.31 -14.54
CA ASP A 162 -4.94 -0.05 -15.90
C ASP A 162 -4.45 -1.14 -16.88
N LEU A 163 -3.16 -1.49 -16.81
CA LEU A 163 -2.57 -2.56 -17.62
C LEU A 163 -3.19 -3.94 -17.30
N ALA A 164 -3.39 -4.25 -16.02
CA ALA A 164 -4.05 -5.49 -15.61
C ALA A 164 -5.47 -5.61 -16.17
N LEU A 165 -6.21 -4.49 -16.21
CA LEU A 165 -7.54 -4.48 -16.82
C LEU A 165 -7.47 -4.65 -18.35
N GLN A 166 -6.44 -4.10 -19.02
CA GLN A 166 -6.23 -4.34 -20.45
C GLN A 166 -5.97 -5.83 -20.71
N LEU A 167 -5.04 -6.45 -19.97
CA LEU A 167 -4.74 -7.89 -20.05
C LEU A 167 -6.01 -8.75 -19.84
N ALA A 168 -6.79 -8.43 -18.82
CA ALA A 168 -8.03 -9.15 -18.52
C ALA A 168 -9.06 -9.01 -19.65
N ARG A 169 -9.20 -7.83 -20.25
CA ARG A 169 -10.09 -7.57 -21.39
C ARG A 169 -9.66 -8.31 -22.66
N ASP A 170 -8.36 -8.29 -22.96
CA ASP A 170 -7.84 -8.98 -24.14
C ASP A 170 -7.97 -10.50 -23.99
N TRP A 171 -7.78 -11.01 -22.77
CA TRP A 171 -7.97 -12.43 -22.47
C TRP A 171 -9.43 -12.88 -22.58
N THR A 172 -10.35 -12.14 -21.95
CA THR A 172 -11.76 -12.55 -21.86
C THR A 172 -12.64 -12.08 -23.03
N GLY A 173 -12.14 -11.14 -23.84
CA GLY A 173 -12.89 -10.50 -24.92
C GLY A 173 -14.02 -9.60 -24.41
N THR A 174 -14.02 -9.20 -23.13
CA THR A 174 -15.09 -8.39 -22.55
C THR A 174 -14.58 -7.11 -21.88
N LYS A 175 -15.45 -6.09 -21.85
CA LYS A 175 -15.09 -4.78 -21.27
C LYS A 175 -15.41 -4.67 -19.79
N ASP A 176 -16.43 -5.36 -19.31
CA ASP A 176 -17.01 -5.16 -17.99
C ASP A 176 -16.17 -5.79 -16.88
N VAL A 177 -16.14 -5.12 -15.73
CA VAL A 177 -15.40 -5.52 -14.56
C VAL A 177 -16.28 -5.43 -13.31
N ALA A 178 -16.12 -6.37 -12.39
CA ALA A 178 -16.65 -6.29 -11.03
C ALA A 178 -15.56 -5.82 -10.06
N VAL A 179 -15.94 -4.94 -9.14
CA VAL A 179 -15.06 -4.37 -8.10
C VAL A 179 -15.80 -4.33 -6.77
N LEU A 180 -15.08 -4.19 -5.66
CA LEU A 180 -15.70 -4.05 -4.34
C LEU A 180 -16.08 -2.60 -4.02
N GLU A 181 -17.14 -2.39 -3.25
CA GLU A 181 -17.46 -1.08 -2.66
C GLU A 181 -16.22 -0.49 -1.99
N HIS A 182 -16.07 0.83 -2.03
CA HIS A 182 -14.98 1.58 -1.40
C HIS A 182 -13.56 1.25 -1.90
N ALA A 183 -13.41 0.39 -2.91
CA ALA A 183 -12.11 0.03 -3.47
C ALA A 183 -11.42 1.22 -4.15
N TYR A 184 -10.09 1.24 -4.10
CA TYR A 184 -9.25 2.24 -4.75
C TYR A 184 -8.14 1.59 -5.57
N HIS A 185 -8.21 1.71 -6.89
CA HIS A 185 -7.26 1.10 -7.82
C HIS A 185 -6.40 2.11 -8.60
N GLY A 186 -6.54 3.40 -8.34
CA GLY A 186 -5.70 4.42 -8.95
C GLY A 186 -6.43 5.66 -9.44
N HIS A 187 -5.70 6.51 -10.18
CA HIS A 187 -6.20 7.82 -10.64
C HIS A 187 -6.03 8.05 -12.16
N GLN A 188 -5.58 7.06 -12.93
CA GLN A 188 -5.74 7.10 -14.39
C GLN A 188 -7.22 6.92 -14.75
N THR A 189 -7.64 7.32 -15.95
CA THR A 189 -9.05 7.35 -16.34
C THR A 189 -9.76 6.04 -16.03
N THR A 190 -9.22 4.90 -16.45
CA THR A 190 -9.85 3.59 -16.28
C THR A 190 -9.78 3.13 -14.83
N ALA A 191 -8.60 3.23 -14.19
CA ALA A 191 -8.41 2.90 -12.78
C ALA A 191 -9.29 3.75 -11.85
N MET A 192 -9.48 5.03 -12.16
CA MET A 192 -10.37 5.91 -11.42
C MET A 192 -11.84 5.49 -11.58
N GLN A 193 -12.26 5.12 -12.80
CA GLN A 193 -13.61 4.69 -13.08
C GLN A 193 -13.99 3.37 -12.37
N MET A 194 -13.02 2.47 -12.15
CA MET A 194 -13.22 1.24 -11.37
C MET A 194 -12.87 1.39 -9.88
N SER A 195 -12.74 2.63 -9.37
CA SER A 195 -12.49 2.92 -7.96
C SER A 195 -13.71 3.55 -7.29
N PRO A 196 -14.66 2.78 -6.73
CA PRO A 196 -15.84 3.32 -6.03
C PRO A 196 -15.51 4.37 -4.97
N TYR A 197 -14.38 4.24 -4.28
CA TYR A 197 -13.83 5.23 -3.35
C TYR A 197 -13.86 6.67 -3.88
N LYS A 198 -13.67 6.89 -5.19
CA LYS A 198 -13.70 8.23 -5.79
C LYS A 198 -15.12 8.79 -5.85
N PHE A 199 -16.09 7.94 -6.12
CA PHE A 199 -17.51 8.30 -6.21
C PHE A 199 -18.09 8.51 -4.81
N ASP A 200 -17.71 7.70 -3.84
CA ASP A 200 -18.07 7.87 -2.43
C ASP A 200 -17.62 9.23 -1.87
N ARG A 201 -16.52 9.78 -2.43
CA ARG A 201 -15.94 11.08 -2.04
C ARG A 201 -16.33 12.24 -2.97
N GLY A 202 -17.40 12.08 -3.72
CA GLY A 202 -18.05 13.16 -4.47
C GLY A 202 -17.41 13.47 -5.83
N ALA A 203 -16.86 12.47 -6.54
CA ALA A 203 -16.49 12.63 -7.93
C ALA A 203 -17.72 13.05 -8.75
N LYS A 204 -17.61 14.12 -9.54
CA LYS A 204 -18.73 14.67 -10.33
C LYS A 204 -19.08 13.84 -11.56
N ILE A 205 -18.22 12.92 -11.99
CA ILE A 205 -18.48 12.00 -13.10
C ILE A 205 -19.31 10.82 -12.59
N LYS A 206 -20.16 10.25 -13.47
CA LYS A 206 -20.88 9.02 -13.14
C LYS A 206 -19.97 7.82 -13.33
N GLN A 207 -20.09 6.85 -12.44
CA GLN A 207 -19.42 5.56 -12.62
C GLN A 207 -19.95 4.89 -13.90
N PRO A 208 -19.06 4.39 -14.78
CA PRO A 208 -19.48 3.81 -16.04
C PRO A 208 -20.29 2.53 -15.86
N LYS A 209 -21.19 2.26 -16.81
CA LYS A 209 -22.03 1.04 -16.80
C LYS A 209 -21.25 -0.27 -16.94
N TRP A 210 -19.97 -0.21 -17.34
CA TRP A 210 -19.10 -1.39 -17.43
C TRP A 210 -18.44 -1.76 -16.09
N VAL A 211 -18.63 -0.95 -15.04
CA VAL A 211 -18.19 -1.25 -13.69
C VAL A 211 -19.37 -1.73 -12.85
N HIS A 212 -19.25 -2.94 -12.32
CA HIS A 212 -20.23 -3.56 -11.44
C HIS A 212 -19.69 -3.58 -10.03
N VAL A 213 -20.36 -2.90 -9.09
CA VAL A 213 -19.91 -2.80 -7.72
C VAL A 213 -20.55 -3.89 -6.89
N CYS A 214 -19.73 -4.69 -6.22
CA CYS A 214 -20.11 -5.76 -5.30
C CYS A 214 -19.91 -5.32 -3.85
N PRO A 215 -20.70 -5.83 -2.91
CA PRO A 215 -20.51 -5.52 -1.48
C PRO A 215 -19.13 -5.91 -0.98
N THR A 216 -18.51 -5.02 -0.21
CA THR A 216 -17.23 -5.29 0.48
C THR A 216 -17.43 -6.33 1.59
N PRO A 217 -16.56 -7.36 1.70
CA PRO A 217 -16.66 -8.41 2.71
C PRO A 217 -16.21 -7.92 4.11
N ASP A 218 -16.76 -6.80 4.55
CA ASP A 218 -16.52 -6.23 5.88
C ASP A 218 -17.46 -6.87 6.90
N LEU A 219 -16.90 -7.72 7.77
CA LEU A 219 -17.66 -8.42 8.81
C LEU A 219 -18.06 -7.51 9.99
N TYR A 220 -17.51 -6.29 10.07
CA TYR A 220 -17.86 -5.34 11.10
C TYR A 220 -18.96 -4.34 10.69
N ARG A 221 -18.86 -3.74 9.48
CA ARG A 221 -19.81 -2.71 8.99
C ARG A 221 -20.56 -3.08 7.73
N GLY A 222 -20.13 -4.14 7.03
CA GLY A 222 -20.64 -4.46 5.70
C GLY A 222 -22.10 -4.95 5.69
N LYS A 223 -22.54 -5.35 4.51
CA LYS A 223 -23.89 -5.88 4.26
C LYS A 223 -24.23 -7.06 5.16
N TYR A 224 -23.29 -7.99 5.36
CA TYR A 224 -23.40 -9.12 6.26
C TYR A 224 -22.35 -8.99 7.36
N ARG A 225 -22.77 -8.75 8.58
CA ARG A 225 -21.89 -8.43 9.70
C ARG A 225 -22.11 -9.39 10.88
N LEU A 226 -21.04 -9.62 11.62
CA LEU A 226 -21.05 -10.38 12.86
C LEU A 226 -21.60 -9.53 14.01
N LYS A 227 -22.21 -10.19 14.99
CA LYS A 227 -22.45 -9.60 16.29
C LYS A 227 -21.13 -9.56 17.09
N ASP A 228 -21.09 -8.78 18.17
CA ASP A 228 -19.85 -8.58 18.93
C ASP A 228 -19.32 -9.85 19.58
N ASP A 229 -20.20 -10.80 19.92
CA ASP A 229 -19.88 -12.11 20.48
C ASP A 229 -19.57 -13.20 19.42
N GLU A 230 -19.72 -12.88 18.13
CA GLU A 230 -19.54 -13.84 17.04
C GLU A 230 -18.17 -13.72 16.34
N PHE A 231 -17.31 -12.71 16.68
CA PHE A 231 -16.08 -12.47 15.93
C PHE A 231 -15.08 -13.62 15.93
N GLU A 232 -15.05 -14.44 16.98
CA GLU A 232 -14.20 -15.62 17.07
C GLU A 232 -14.89 -16.90 16.52
N ASN A 233 -16.13 -16.79 16.04
CA ASN A 233 -16.88 -17.92 15.53
C ASN A 233 -16.57 -18.17 14.04
N GLU A 234 -15.62 -19.06 13.76
CA GLU A 234 -15.19 -19.37 12.38
C GLU A 234 -16.34 -19.90 11.49
N LYS A 235 -17.30 -20.65 12.06
CA LYS A 235 -18.47 -21.12 11.30
C LYS A 235 -19.30 -19.93 10.81
N LYS A 236 -19.56 -18.96 11.67
CA LYS A 236 -20.30 -17.72 11.31
C LYS A 236 -19.55 -16.91 10.28
N ARG A 237 -18.23 -16.76 10.44
CA ARG A 237 -17.37 -16.07 9.48
C ARG A 237 -17.47 -16.73 8.09
N THR A 238 -17.43 -18.07 8.04
CA THR A 238 -17.58 -18.82 6.79
C THR A 238 -18.99 -18.69 6.19
N GLU A 239 -20.05 -18.73 6.99
CA GLU A 239 -21.42 -18.47 6.52
C GLU A 239 -21.57 -17.12 5.86
N LEU A 240 -20.99 -16.06 6.45
CA LEU A 240 -21.03 -14.71 5.90
C LEU A 240 -20.12 -14.59 4.66
N CYS A 241 -18.96 -15.25 4.66
CA CYS A 241 -18.09 -15.35 3.48
C CYS A 241 -18.88 -15.87 2.26
N ILE A 242 -19.60 -16.97 2.42
CA ILE A 242 -20.40 -17.57 1.35
C ILE A 242 -21.46 -16.60 0.82
N LYS A 243 -22.10 -15.82 1.71
CA LYS A 243 -23.08 -14.80 1.28
C LYS A 243 -22.44 -13.68 0.45
N TYR A 244 -21.26 -13.20 0.82
CA TYR A 244 -20.54 -12.22 0.02
C TYR A 244 -20.10 -12.77 -1.34
N VAL A 245 -19.69 -14.03 -1.41
CA VAL A 245 -19.34 -14.70 -2.67
C VAL A 245 -20.59 -14.86 -3.55
N GLU A 246 -21.74 -15.20 -2.94
CA GLU A 246 -23.01 -15.27 -3.67
C GLU A 246 -23.45 -13.93 -4.26
N ASP A 247 -23.23 -12.82 -3.56
CA ASP A 247 -23.48 -11.48 -4.13
C ASP A 247 -22.63 -11.21 -5.39
N ILE A 248 -21.39 -11.71 -5.43
CA ILE A 248 -20.55 -11.64 -6.63
C ILE A 248 -21.16 -12.47 -7.77
N ARG A 249 -21.56 -13.72 -7.51
CA ARG A 249 -22.25 -14.56 -8.50
C ARG A 249 -23.47 -13.84 -9.07
N GLN A 250 -24.33 -13.35 -8.21
CA GLN A 250 -25.54 -12.61 -8.61
C GLN A 250 -25.22 -11.36 -9.42
N THR A 251 -24.14 -10.65 -9.11
CA THR A 251 -23.71 -9.47 -9.87
C THR A 251 -23.35 -9.84 -11.30
N PHE A 252 -22.62 -10.93 -11.52
CA PHE A 252 -22.27 -11.44 -12.85
C PHE A 252 -23.51 -11.92 -13.62
N GLU A 253 -24.39 -12.69 -12.98
CA GLU A 253 -25.63 -13.21 -13.58
C GLU A 253 -26.60 -12.07 -13.97
N GLN A 254 -26.75 -11.05 -13.11
CA GLN A 254 -27.58 -9.88 -13.41
C GLN A 254 -27.01 -9.04 -14.56
N ALA A 255 -25.68 -8.97 -14.68
CA ALA A 255 -25.05 -8.34 -15.84
C ALA A 255 -25.38 -9.12 -17.12
N GLN A 256 -25.30 -10.45 -17.07
CA GLN A 256 -25.60 -11.34 -18.20
C GLN A 256 -27.07 -11.22 -18.65
N ILE A 257 -28.01 -11.18 -17.70
CA ILE A 257 -29.44 -10.93 -18.01
C ILE A 257 -29.64 -9.61 -18.75
N LYS A 258 -28.82 -8.59 -18.46
CA LYS A 258 -28.82 -7.29 -19.13
C LYS A 258 -28.04 -7.26 -20.46
N GLY A 259 -27.62 -8.43 -20.97
CA GLY A 259 -26.83 -8.56 -22.20
C GLY A 259 -25.38 -8.11 -22.06
N ARG A 260 -24.83 -8.07 -20.84
CA ARG A 260 -23.45 -7.71 -20.54
C ARG A 260 -22.70 -8.92 -19.98
N LYS A 261 -21.43 -9.08 -20.33
CA LYS A 261 -20.57 -10.12 -19.78
C LYS A 261 -19.45 -9.48 -18.96
N VAL A 262 -19.37 -9.81 -17.66
CA VAL A 262 -18.29 -9.39 -16.78
C VAL A 262 -17.10 -10.31 -17.01
N GLY A 263 -15.94 -9.74 -17.38
CA GLY A 263 -14.73 -10.51 -17.71
C GLY A 263 -13.68 -10.54 -16.61
N ALA A 264 -13.78 -9.67 -15.62
CA ALA A 264 -12.81 -9.64 -14.52
C ALA A 264 -13.48 -9.29 -13.19
N PHE A 265 -12.93 -9.83 -12.11
CA PHE A 265 -13.12 -9.34 -10.75
C PHE A 265 -11.80 -8.71 -10.28
N VAL A 266 -11.81 -7.44 -9.87
CA VAL A 266 -10.62 -6.71 -9.42
C VAL A 266 -10.81 -6.30 -7.96
N ALA A 267 -9.87 -6.70 -7.10
CA ALA A 267 -9.95 -6.36 -5.68
C ALA A 267 -8.56 -6.19 -5.05
N GLU A 268 -8.46 -5.26 -4.08
CA GLU A 268 -7.32 -5.21 -3.18
C GLU A 268 -7.30 -6.50 -2.33
N ALA A 269 -6.12 -7.11 -2.13
CA ALA A 269 -6.00 -8.30 -1.28
C ALA A 269 -6.51 -8.05 0.15
N LEU A 270 -6.20 -6.87 0.69
CA LEU A 270 -6.80 -6.28 1.87
C LEU A 270 -7.16 -4.83 1.53
N GLN A 271 -8.43 -4.45 1.67
CA GLN A 271 -8.82 -3.09 1.32
C GLN A 271 -8.21 -2.07 2.27
N SER A 272 -7.40 -1.16 1.73
CA SER A 272 -6.80 -0.10 2.54
C SER A 272 -7.69 1.15 2.61
N CYS A 273 -8.00 1.76 1.48
CA CYS A 273 -8.82 2.98 1.43
C CYS A 273 -10.27 2.72 1.89
N GLY A 274 -10.77 1.51 1.71
CA GLY A 274 -12.06 1.06 2.23
C GLY A 274 -12.12 0.90 3.75
N GLY A 275 -10.97 1.04 4.48
CA GLY A 275 -10.94 1.05 5.94
C GLY A 275 -10.25 -0.15 6.57
N GLN A 276 -9.15 -0.60 6.01
CA GLN A 276 -8.35 -1.75 6.50
C GLN A 276 -9.18 -3.04 6.60
N VAL A 277 -10.02 -3.30 5.61
CA VAL A 277 -10.91 -4.47 5.62
C VAL A 277 -10.11 -5.74 5.34
N MET A 278 -10.35 -6.73 6.20
CA MET A 278 -9.77 -8.07 6.12
C MET A 278 -10.86 -9.03 5.61
N PRO A 279 -10.80 -9.51 4.36
CA PRO A 279 -11.75 -10.52 3.87
C PRO A 279 -11.72 -11.78 4.74
N PRO A 280 -12.85 -12.48 4.91
CA PRO A 280 -12.87 -13.77 5.60
C PRO A 280 -11.98 -14.80 4.90
N LYS A 281 -11.43 -15.76 5.63
CA LYS A 281 -10.62 -16.86 5.07
C LYS A 281 -11.38 -17.61 3.97
N GLY A 282 -10.67 -17.95 2.90
CA GLY A 282 -11.21 -18.63 1.73
C GLY A 282 -12.11 -17.76 0.84
N TYR A 283 -12.14 -16.44 1.06
CA TYR A 283 -12.95 -15.53 0.24
C TYR A 283 -12.48 -15.48 -1.21
N PHE A 284 -11.21 -15.20 -1.46
CA PHE A 284 -10.69 -15.08 -2.83
C PHE A 284 -10.71 -16.40 -3.58
N ARG A 285 -10.44 -17.51 -2.93
CA ARG A 285 -10.55 -18.82 -3.56
C ARG A 285 -11.97 -19.10 -4.05
N ARG A 286 -12.98 -18.88 -3.18
CA ARG A 286 -14.39 -19.06 -3.57
C ARG A 286 -14.85 -18.08 -4.64
N VAL A 287 -14.36 -16.84 -4.58
CA VAL A 287 -14.60 -15.84 -5.64
C VAL A 287 -14.01 -16.32 -6.97
N ALA A 288 -12.77 -16.83 -6.95
CA ALA A 288 -12.12 -17.35 -8.15
C ALA A 288 -12.90 -18.50 -8.77
N GLU A 289 -13.40 -19.46 -7.97
CA GLU A 289 -14.26 -20.56 -8.44
C GLU A 289 -15.50 -20.03 -9.18
N VAL A 290 -16.15 -19.00 -8.62
CA VAL A 290 -17.32 -18.36 -9.24
C VAL A 290 -16.93 -17.64 -10.53
N VAL A 291 -15.92 -16.79 -10.47
CA VAL A 291 -15.49 -15.94 -11.61
C VAL A 291 -15.00 -16.80 -12.78
N HIS A 292 -14.20 -17.84 -12.50
CA HIS A 292 -13.72 -18.76 -13.52
C HIS A 292 -14.86 -19.58 -14.14
N SER A 293 -15.84 -20.03 -13.34
CA SER A 293 -17.02 -20.76 -13.87
C SER A 293 -17.85 -19.93 -14.84
N LEU A 294 -17.77 -18.59 -14.74
CA LEU A 294 -18.45 -17.63 -15.59
C LEU A 294 -17.56 -17.07 -16.72
N GLY A 295 -16.33 -17.63 -16.86
CA GLY A 295 -15.38 -17.28 -17.91
C GLY A 295 -14.68 -15.94 -17.71
N GLY A 296 -14.55 -15.50 -16.48
CA GLY A 296 -13.78 -14.31 -16.06
C GLY A 296 -12.41 -14.66 -15.47
N VAL A 297 -11.66 -13.61 -15.10
CA VAL A 297 -10.36 -13.72 -14.41
C VAL A 297 -10.36 -12.88 -13.12
N VAL A 298 -9.52 -13.28 -12.15
CA VAL A 298 -9.35 -12.58 -10.88
C VAL A 298 -8.05 -11.78 -10.90
N VAL A 299 -8.17 -10.47 -10.70
CA VAL A 299 -7.05 -9.52 -10.56
C VAL A 299 -6.94 -9.12 -9.10
N VAL A 300 -5.78 -9.37 -8.49
CA VAL A 300 -5.52 -8.96 -7.11
C VAL A 300 -4.56 -7.77 -7.08
N ASP A 301 -5.04 -6.70 -6.45
CA ASP A 301 -4.28 -5.47 -6.22
C ASP A 301 -3.47 -5.57 -4.92
N GLU A 302 -2.15 -5.76 -5.06
CA GLU A 302 -1.18 -5.81 -3.97
C GLU A 302 -0.37 -4.50 -3.81
N VAL A 303 -0.82 -3.42 -4.44
CA VAL A 303 -0.12 -2.12 -4.43
C VAL A 303 0.10 -1.57 -3.03
N GLN A 304 -0.71 -1.95 -2.05
CA GLN A 304 -0.57 -1.51 -0.66
C GLN A 304 -0.18 -2.61 0.34
N THR A 305 -0.33 -3.87 -0.02
CA THR A 305 -0.31 -5.01 0.90
C THR A 305 0.84 -5.98 0.65
N GLY A 306 1.44 -5.94 -0.51
CA GLY A 306 2.56 -6.81 -0.89
C GLY A 306 3.89 -6.48 -0.20
N PHE A 307 4.93 -7.19 -0.59
CA PHE A 307 6.31 -7.05 -0.12
C PHE A 307 6.49 -7.28 1.38
N GLY A 308 5.79 -8.26 1.94
CA GLY A 308 5.96 -8.66 3.35
C GLY A 308 5.20 -7.80 4.37
N ARG A 309 4.41 -6.79 3.93
CA ARG A 309 3.61 -5.91 4.81
C ARG A 309 2.74 -6.65 5.80
N VAL A 310 2.22 -7.81 5.43
CA VAL A 310 1.29 -8.60 6.24
C VAL A 310 1.98 -9.57 7.21
N GLY A 311 3.30 -9.72 7.15
CA GLY A 311 4.11 -10.52 8.07
C GLY A 311 4.05 -12.02 7.84
N ASP A 312 2.86 -12.60 7.77
CA ASP A 312 2.66 -14.05 7.59
C ASP A 312 2.83 -14.55 6.15
N ALA A 313 2.92 -13.61 5.20
CA ALA A 313 3.15 -13.91 3.80
C ALA A 313 3.88 -12.75 3.10
N PHE A 314 4.53 -13.01 1.98
CA PHE A 314 5.15 -11.95 1.16
C PHE A 314 4.10 -11.15 0.39
N TRP A 315 3.03 -11.82 -0.08
CA TRP A 315 1.87 -11.22 -0.74
C TRP A 315 0.62 -11.46 0.10
N ALA A 316 -0.23 -10.46 0.28
CA ALA A 316 -1.39 -10.56 1.18
C ALA A 316 -2.43 -11.58 0.67
N HIS A 317 -2.59 -11.77 -0.65
CA HIS A 317 -3.48 -12.81 -1.18
C HIS A 317 -3.09 -14.22 -0.75
N GLN A 318 -1.82 -14.45 -0.38
CA GLN A 318 -1.33 -15.73 0.15
C GLN A 318 -1.86 -16.05 1.56
N LEU A 319 -2.47 -15.06 2.25
CA LEU A 319 -3.17 -15.29 3.52
C LEU A 319 -4.50 -16.02 3.33
N ASP A 320 -5.04 -16.03 2.10
CA ASP A 320 -6.30 -16.67 1.78
C ASP A 320 -6.10 -18.19 1.65
N ARG A 321 -6.03 -18.85 2.81
CA ARG A 321 -5.89 -20.30 2.97
C ARG A 321 -7.11 -20.83 3.69
N ASP A 322 -7.70 -21.89 3.16
CA ASP A 322 -8.84 -22.58 3.74
C ASP A 322 -8.36 -23.90 4.38
N GLY A 323 -7.93 -23.82 5.64
CA GLY A 323 -7.39 -24.96 6.38
C GLY A 323 -6.17 -25.60 5.71
N GLU A 324 -6.25 -26.89 5.38
CA GLU A 324 -5.23 -27.64 4.63
C GLU A 324 -5.38 -27.51 3.10
N GLY A 325 -6.31 -26.63 2.64
CA GLY A 325 -6.62 -26.47 1.22
C GLY A 325 -5.50 -25.82 0.40
N GLU A 326 -5.60 -25.94 -0.91
CA GLU A 326 -4.68 -25.30 -1.86
C GLU A 326 -4.66 -23.79 -1.69
N GLN A 327 -3.48 -23.21 -1.83
CA GLN A 327 -3.31 -21.76 -1.81
C GLN A 327 -4.04 -21.13 -3.00
N PHE A 328 -4.78 -20.04 -2.76
CA PHE A 328 -5.36 -19.24 -3.83
C PHE A 328 -4.26 -18.62 -4.70
N ILE A 329 -4.40 -18.79 -6.02
CA ILE A 329 -3.52 -18.18 -7.02
C ILE A 329 -4.37 -17.29 -7.91
N PRO A 330 -4.15 -15.96 -7.92
CA PRO A 330 -4.85 -15.05 -8.82
C PRO A 330 -4.38 -15.24 -10.27
N ASP A 331 -5.18 -14.77 -11.23
CA ASP A 331 -4.77 -14.77 -12.64
C ASP A 331 -3.80 -13.64 -12.95
N ILE A 332 -3.98 -12.49 -12.30
CA ILE A 332 -3.16 -11.29 -12.48
C ILE A 332 -2.92 -10.64 -11.11
N VAL A 333 -1.68 -10.25 -10.84
CA VAL A 333 -1.30 -9.51 -9.62
C VAL A 333 -0.73 -8.15 -10.01
N THR A 334 -1.20 -7.09 -9.37
CA THR A 334 -0.62 -5.74 -9.54
C THR A 334 0.14 -5.32 -8.30
N MET A 335 1.24 -4.60 -8.48
CA MET A 335 2.10 -4.14 -7.41
C MET A 335 2.68 -2.76 -7.70
N GLY A 336 3.12 -2.07 -6.64
CA GLY A 336 3.63 -0.69 -6.83
C GLY A 336 4.30 -0.15 -5.58
N LYS A 337 3.64 0.72 -4.84
CA LYS A 337 4.17 1.54 -3.71
C LYS A 337 5.43 1.02 -2.99
N PRO A 338 5.46 -0.21 -2.42
CA PRO A 338 6.62 -0.74 -1.72
C PRO A 338 7.83 -0.99 -2.61
N MET A 339 7.58 -1.30 -3.89
CA MET A 339 8.56 -1.89 -4.81
C MET A 339 9.82 -1.05 -4.99
N GLY A 340 9.70 0.28 -5.03
CA GLY A 340 10.82 1.19 -5.24
C GLY A 340 11.26 2.00 -4.02
N ASN A 341 10.63 1.80 -2.86
CA ASN A 341 10.92 2.57 -1.64
C ASN A 341 10.92 4.09 -1.84
N GLY A 342 9.99 4.60 -2.66
CA GLY A 342 9.89 6.01 -3.03
C GLY A 342 10.34 6.32 -4.46
N HIS A 343 11.15 5.44 -5.09
CA HIS A 343 11.45 5.54 -6.53
C HIS A 343 10.28 4.97 -7.35
N PRO A 344 9.86 5.65 -8.45
CA PRO A 344 8.73 5.19 -9.27
C PRO A 344 9.03 3.85 -9.96
N VAL A 345 8.37 2.80 -9.52
CA VAL A 345 8.36 1.48 -10.14
C VAL A 345 7.13 0.70 -9.71
N ALA A 346 6.55 -0.02 -10.64
CA ALA A 346 5.41 -0.89 -10.44
C ALA A 346 5.46 -2.04 -11.45
N ALA A 347 4.66 -3.07 -11.25
CA ALA A 347 4.60 -4.18 -12.18
C ALA A 347 3.23 -4.87 -12.15
N VAL A 348 2.96 -5.59 -13.22
CA VAL A 348 1.90 -6.59 -13.34
C VAL A 348 2.55 -7.93 -13.53
N VAL A 349 2.12 -8.94 -12.77
CA VAL A 349 2.56 -10.33 -12.96
C VAL A 349 1.35 -11.18 -13.30
N THR A 350 1.50 -12.05 -14.29
CA THR A 350 0.45 -12.91 -14.78
C THR A 350 1.04 -14.18 -15.40
N ARG A 351 0.17 -15.05 -15.92
CA ARG A 351 0.58 -16.20 -16.70
C ARG A 351 1.02 -15.75 -18.11
N LYS A 352 2.04 -16.41 -18.65
CA LYS A 352 2.55 -16.11 -19.99
C LYS A 352 1.46 -16.09 -21.07
N GLU A 353 0.53 -17.01 -21.04
CA GLU A 353 -0.57 -17.10 -22.00
C GLU A 353 -1.50 -15.87 -22.02
N ILE A 354 -1.70 -15.24 -20.84
CA ILE A 354 -2.46 -13.99 -20.72
C ILE A 354 -1.64 -12.81 -21.24
N ALA A 355 -0.35 -12.77 -20.85
CA ALA A 355 0.56 -11.72 -21.30
C ALA A 355 0.76 -11.72 -22.81
N ASP A 356 0.97 -12.89 -23.43
CA ASP A 356 1.22 -13.03 -24.88
C ASP A 356 0.00 -12.66 -25.74
N ARG A 357 -1.22 -12.70 -25.16
CA ARG A 357 -2.45 -12.29 -25.85
C ARG A 357 -2.67 -10.77 -25.86
N HIS A 358 -1.91 -10.02 -25.05
CA HIS A 358 -2.09 -8.59 -24.90
C HIS A 358 -1.78 -7.83 -26.19
N CYS A 359 -2.71 -6.94 -26.60
CA CYS A 359 -2.58 -6.08 -27.76
C CYS A 359 -2.33 -6.79 -29.12
N GLY A 360 -2.49 -8.12 -29.21
CA GLY A 360 -2.23 -8.89 -30.44
C GLY A 360 -0.82 -8.71 -30.95
N GLU A 361 -0.64 -8.18 -32.17
CA GLU A 361 0.69 -7.97 -32.80
C GLU A 361 1.41 -6.69 -32.30
N VAL A 362 0.77 -5.86 -31.46
CA VAL A 362 1.35 -4.58 -31.00
C VAL A 362 2.22 -4.81 -29.76
N CYS A 363 3.48 -4.37 -29.82
CA CYS A 363 4.37 -4.48 -28.69
C CYS A 363 3.95 -3.58 -27.51
N TYR A 364 3.97 -4.10 -26.30
CA TYR A 364 3.88 -3.28 -25.08
C TYR A 364 5.13 -2.41 -24.95
N PHE A 365 4.95 -1.12 -24.75
CA PHE A 365 6.02 -0.18 -24.45
C PHE A 365 5.56 0.89 -23.46
N ASN A 366 6.31 1.03 -22.38
CA ASN A 366 6.21 2.12 -21.42
C ASN A 366 7.59 2.77 -21.31
N THR A 367 7.70 4.07 -21.54
CA THR A 367 8.98 4.79 -21.65
C THR A 367 9.92 4.55 -20.48
N TYR A 368 9.39 4.53 -19.27
CA TYR A 368 10.18 4.36 -18.05
C TYR A 368 9.98 3.01 -17.35
N GLY A 369 8.97 2.24 -17.77
CA GLY A 369 8.69 0.93 -17.18
C GLY A 369 9.86 -0.02 -17.36
N GLY A 370 10.41 -0.56 -16.25
CA GLY A 370 11.52 -1.49 -16.27
C GLY A 370 12.89 -0.90 -16.63
N ASN A 371 13.06 0.43 -16.57
CA ASN A 371 14.39 1.02 -16.76
C ASN A 371 15.38 0.54 -15.68
N PRO A 372 16.70 0.53 -15.95
CA PRO A 372 17.69 -0.05 -15.04
C PRO A 372 17.70 0.59 -13.64
N VAL A 373 17.41 1.88 -13.52
CA VAL A 373 17.41 2.58 -12.23
C VAL A 373 16.22 2.12 -11.36
N SER A 374 15.04 2.01 -11.96
CA SER A 374 13.86 1.45 -11.29
C SER A 374 14.07 -0.01 -10.89
N CYS A 375 14.72 -0.81 -11.75
CA CYS A 375 15.07 -2.20 -11.44
C CYS A 375 16.10 -2.28 -10.29
N ALA A 376 17.11 -1.40 -10.27
CA ALA A 376 18.09 -1.33 -9.19
C ALA A 376 17.43 -0.99 -7.83
N ALA A 377 16.49 -0.05 -7.84
CA ALA A 377 15.71 0.28 -6.65
C ALA A 377 14.90 -0.93 -6.15
N ALA A 378 14.15 -1.57 -7.03
CA ALA A 378 13.31 -2.73 -6.69
C ALA A 378 14.13 -3.93 -6.20
N LEU A 379 15.23 -4.25 -6.87
CA LEU A 379 16.17 -5.29 -6.44
C LEU A 379 16.75 -5.01 -5.07
N SER A 380 17.12 -3.74 -4.80
CA SER A 380 17.66 -3.35 -3.49
C SER A 380 16.60 -3.52 -2.40
N VAL A 381 15.33 -3.15 -2.66
CA VAL A 381 14.22 -3.38 -1.73
C VAL A 381 14.05 -4.87 -1.42
N LEU A 382 14.01 -5.73 -2.45
CA LEU A 382 13.88 -7.18 -2.27
C LEU A 382 15.05 -7.76 -1.46
N LYS A 383 16.29 -7.30 -1.72
CA LYS A 383 17.49 -7.69 -0.97
C LYS A 383 17.41 -7.24 0.48
N VAL A 384 17.00 -6.01 0.75
CA VAL A 384 16.85 -5.47 2.12
C VAL A 384 15.81 -6.28 2.90
N ILE A 385 14.62 -6.52 2.33
CA ILE A 385 13.57 -7.31 3.00
C ILE A 385 14.10 -8.68 3.42
N ARG A 386 14.83 -9.36 2.54
CA ARG A 386 15.39 -10.69 2.82
C ARG A 386 16.54 -10.65 3.83
N GLU A 387 17.52 -9.78 3.62
CA GLU A 387 18.79 -9.79 4.35
C GLU A 387 18.67 -9.16 5.74
N GLU A 388 17.74 -8.22 5.92
CA GLU A 388 17.39 -7.64 7.21
C GLU A 388 16.21 -8.37 7.89
N ASN A 389 15.78 -9.52 7.31
CA ASN A 389 14.73 -10.39 7.86
C ASN A 389 13.41 -9.64 8.17
N LEU A 390 13.05 -8.66 7.31
CA LEU A 390 11.92 -7.78 7.58
C LEU A 390 10.55 -8.48 7.54
N LEU A 391 10.42 -9.63 6.86
CA LEU A 391 9.19 -10.41 6.89
C LEU A 391 8.91 -10.98 8.28
N GLU A 392 9.92 -11.59 8.92
CA GLU A 392 9.80 -12.09 10.30
C GLU A 392 9.59 -10.95 11.29
N HIS A 393 10.38 -9.87 11.15
CA HIS A 393 10.19 -8.67 11.95
C HIS A 393 8.74 -8.15 11.86
N CYS A 394 8.19 -8.06 10.65
CA CYS A 394 6.81 -7.63 10.44
C CYS A 394 5.79 -8.59 11.10
N ARG A 395 6.05 -9.90 11.09
CA ARG A 395 5.22 -10.90 11.77
C ARG A 395 5.20 -10.69 13.28
N GLU A 396 6.37 -10.53 13.90
CA GLU A 396 6.47 -10.30 15.34
C GLU A 396 5.85 -8.95 15.74
N MET A 397 6.11 -7.91 14.98
CA MET A 397 5.45 -6.63 15.18
C MET A 397 3.93 -6.73 15.06
N GLY A 398 3.42 -7.55 14.14
CA GLY A 398 2.00 -7.82 13.99
C GLY A 398 1.34 -8.41 15.23
N LYS A 399 2.03 -9.33 15.92
CA LYS A 399 1.57 -9.88 17.21
C LYS A 399 1.50 -8.77 18.28
N LEU A 400 2.51 -7.92 18.32
CA LEU A 400 2.57 -6.81 19.27
C LEU A 400 1.50 -5.74 18.97
N PHE A 401 1.30 -5.36 17.71
CA PHE A 401 0.21 -4.48 17.27
C PHE A 401 -1.15 -5.01 17.74
N ARG A 402 -1.44 -6.28 17.50
CA ARG A 402 -2.67 -6.94 17.92
C ARG A 402 -2.88 -6.82 19.43
N LYS A 403 -1.84 -7.12 20.21
CA LYS A 403 -1.89 -7.05 21.69
C LYS A 403 -2.18 -5.62 22.16
N GLU A 404 -1.38 -4.67 21.72
CA GLU A 404 -1.46 -3.28 22.21
C GLU A 404 -2.74 -2.57 21.77
N LEU A 405 -3.17 -2.78 20.53
CA LEU A 405 -4.40 -2.15 20.00
C LEU A 405 -5.67 -2.79 20.58
N ASN A 406 -5.69 -4.11 20.85
CA ASN A 406 -6.81 -4.72 21.57
C ASN A 406 -6.89 -4.22 23.02
N ALA A 407 -5.75 -4.10 23.71
CA ALA A 407 -5.73 -3.49 25.04
C ALA A 407 -6.22 -2.03 25.03
N LEU A 408 -5.92 -1.27 23.96
CA LEU A 408 -6.47 0.06 23.76
C LEU A 408 -8.00 0.02 23.57
N LYS A 409 -8.51 -0.91 22.76
CA LYS A 409 -9.95 -1.12 22.56
C LYS A 409 -10.66 -1.41 23.89
N GLU A 410 -10.09 -2.24 24.76
CA GLU A 410 -10.72 -2.53 26.06
C GLU A 410 -10.84 -1.27 26.95
N ARG A 411 -9.86 -0.36 26.89
CA ARG A 411 -9.87 0.87 27.71
C ARG A 411 -10.80 1.96 27.18
N HIS A 412 -11.08 2.00 25.87
CA HIS A 412 -11.80 3.11 25.25
C HIS A 412 -13.07 2.66 24.54
N GLN A 413 -14.24 3.08 25.01
CA GLN A 413 -15.54 2.80 24.39
C GLN A 413 -15.70 3.42 23.00
N SER A 414 -14.93 4.48 22.70
CA SER A 414 -14.87 5.11 21.37
C SER A 414 -14.11 4.28 20.32
N VAL A 415 -13.40 3.21 20.73
CA VAL A 415 -12.79 2.24 19.80
C VAL A 415 -13.77 1.09 19.58
N GLY A 416 -14.39 1.06 18.40
CA GLY A 416 -15.38 0.04 18.04
C GLY A 416 -14.75 -1.26 17.56
N ASP A 417 -13.72 -1.15 16.69
CA ASP A 417 -13.04 -2.32 16.13
C ASP A 417 -11.55 -2.06 15.93
N VAL A 418 -10.78 -3.15 16.03
CA VAL A 418 -9.35 -3.19 15.72
C VAL A 418 -9.11 -4.38 14.79
N ARG A 419 -8.58 -4.10 13.61
CA ARG A 419 -8.34 -5.13 12.58
C ARG A 419 -7.05 -4.92 11.84
N GLY A 420 -6.41 -6.01 11.44
CA GLY A 420 -5.15 -5.94 10.71
C GLY A 420 -4.26 -7.17 10.90
N THR A 421 -3.12 -7.14 10.22
CA THR A 421 -2.07 -8.17 10.29
C THR A 421 -0.72 -7.55 9.92
N GLY A 422 0.37 -8.13 10.42
CA GLY A 422 1.72 -7.58 10.22
C GLY A 422 1.80 -6.10 10.62
N MET A 423 2.19 -5.25 9.69
CA MET A 423 2.21 -3.79 9.86
C MET A 423 1.13 -3.09 9.02
N PHE A 424 -0.06 -3.68 8.95
CA PHE A 424 -1.25 -3.15 8.27
C PHE A 424 -2.43 -3.19 9.24
N TRP A 425 -2.72 -2.07 9.93
CA TRP A 425 -3.73 -2.01 10.98
C TRP A 425 -4.69 -0.85 10.84
N GLY A 426 -5.94 -1.07 11.28
CA GLY A 426 -6.99 -0.07 11.39
C GLY A 426 -7.61 -0.05 12.77
N VAL A 427 -7.84 1.17 13.30
CA VAL A 427 -8.57 1.41 14.54
C VAL A 427 -9.82 2.20 14.20
N ASP A 428 -10.97 1.56 14.30
CA ASP A 428 -12.27 2.11 13.91
C ASP A 428 -12.90 2.89 15.08
N LEU A 429 -12.97 4.21 14.94
CA LEU A 429 -13.53 5.09 15.95
C LEU A 429 -15.04 5.24 15.76
N VAL A 430 -15.79 5.07 16.86
CA VAL A 430 -17.25 5.08 16.91
C VAL A 430 -17.76 6.02 17.98
N LYS A 431 -19.00 6.52 17.80
CA LYS A 431 -19.72 7.23 18.85
C LYS A 431 -20.23 6.26 19.92
N SER A 432 -20.60 5.04 19.52
CA SER A 432 -21.05 3.97 20.40
C SER A 432 -20.73 2.60 19.76
N ARG A 433 -20.22 1.67 20.55
CA ARG A 433 -20.00 0.29 20.10
C ARG A 433 -21.30 -0.41 19.70
N HIS A 434 -22.40 -0.14 20.42
CA HIS A 434 -23.69 -0.76 20.14
C HIS A 434 -24.22 -0.37 18.75
N SER A 435 -24.22 0.92 18.42
CA SER A 435 -24.68 1.41 17.12
C SER A 435 -23.66 1.25 16.01
N ARG A 436 -22.37 1.16 16.36
CA ARG A 436 -21.22 1.21 15.45
C ARG A 436 -21.20 2.49 14.60
N GLU A 437 -21.86 3.56 15.07
CA GLU A 437 -21.90 4.84 14.36
C GLU A 437 -20.49 5.44 14.26
N PRO A 438 -20.01 5.78 13.03
CA PRO A 438 -18.67 6.33 12.83
C PRO A 438 -18.46 7.65 13.56
N ASN A 439 -17.29 7.85 14.15
CA ASN A 439 -16.88 9.11 14.75
C ASN A 439 -15.71 9.76 14.01
N SER A 440 -16.02 10.37 12.86
CA SER A 440 -15.04 11.03 11.98
C SER A 440 -14.42 12.27 12.63
N GLU A 441 -15.21 12.99 13.43
CA GLU A 441 -14.76 14.18 14.15
C GLU A 441 -13.68 13.82 15.17
N LEU A 442 -13.93 12.79 15.99
CA LEU A 442 -12.94 12.28 16.94
C LEU A 442 -11.65 11.85 16.21
N ALA A 443 -11.78 11.17 15.07
CA ALA A 443 -10.61 10.74 14.30
C ALA A 443 -9.73 11.94 13.88
N GLN A 444 -10.33 13.01 13.38
CA GLN A 444 -9.58 14.21 12.98
C GLN A 444 -8.94 14.93 14.19
N ARG A 445 -9.66 15.05 15.30
CA ARG A 445 -9.14 15.64 16.56
C ARG A 445 -7.94 14.83 17.07
N VAL A 446 -8.05 13.51 17.11
CA VAL A 446 -6.96 12.60 17.50
C VAL A 446 -5.73 12.78 16.63
N ILE A 447 -5.89 12.76 15.31
CA ILE A 447 -4.78 12.92 14.34
C ILE A 447 -4.03 14.25 14.57
N LEU A 448 -4.76 15.34 14.73
CA LEU A 448 -4.16 16.67 14.95
C LEU A 448 -3.45 16.74 16.31
N ARG A 449 -4.05 16.19 17.35
CA ARG A 449 -3.45 16.15 18.68
C ARG A 449 -2.17 15.33 18.70
N LEU A 450 -2.16 14.12 18.10
CA LEU A 450 -0.96 13.26 17.98
C LEU A 450 0.19 13.99 17.27
N LYS A 451 -0.10 14.66 16.15
CA LYS A 451 0.89 15.45 15.42
C LYS A 451 1.45 16.57 16.29
N ARG A 452 0.59 17.36 16.93
CA ARG A 452 0.98 18.58 17.68
C ARG A 452 1.77 18.28 18.95
N GLN A 453 1.28 17.33 19.73
CA GLN A 453 1.81 17.07 21.09
C GLN A 453 2.84 15.94 21.11
N ASP A 454 2.57 14.83 20.43
CA ASP A 454 3.38 13.62 20.52
C ASP A 454 4.35 13.43 19.34
N ARG A 455 4.20 14.26 18.28
CA ARG A 455 4.96 14.12 17.04
C ARG A 455 4.84 12.72 16.44
N VAL A 456 3.61 12.18 16.46
CA VAL A 456 3.20 10.93 15.81
C VAL A 456 2.27 11.26 14.67
N LEU A 457 2.60 10.77 13.47
CA LEU A 457 1.80 11.01 12.27
C LEU A 457 0.90 9.81 12.00
N LEU A 458 -0.40 10.04 12.04
CA LEU A 458 -1.43 9.10 11.61
C LEU A 458 -2.33 9.74 10.56
N SER A 459 -3.02 8.92 9.80
CA SER A 459 -4.10 9.35 8.90
C SER A 459 -5.34 8.50 9.15
N SER A 460 -6.51 9.00 8.74
CA SER A 460 -7.75 8.24 8.72
C SER A 460 -8.19 7.95 7.30
N ASP A 461 -8.99 6.91 7.15
CA ASP A 461 -9.65 6.52 5.91
C ASP A 461 -10.96 5.76 6.19
N GLY A 462 -11.38 4.95 5.24
CA GLY A 462 -12.68 4.30 5.22
C GLY A 462 -13.77 5.20 4.65
N PRO A 463 -14.96 4.66 4.41
CA PRO A 463 -16.07 5.41 3.80
C PRO A 463 -16.43 6.68 4.58
N TYR A 464 -16.24 6.66 5.88
CA TYR A 464 -16.60 7.77 6.77
C TYR A 464 -15.39 8.55 7.31
N GLY A 465 -14.16 8.19 6.98
CA GLY A 465 -12.94 8.86 7.47
C GLY A 465 -12.68 8.71 8.97
N ASN A 466 -13.26 7.69 9.62
CA ASN A 466 -13.19 7.43 11.05
C ASN A 466 -12.19 6.33 11.44
N ILE A 467 -11.50 5.71 10.49
CA ILE A 467 -10.60 4.59 10.74
C ILE A 467 -9.17 5.09 10.72
N LEU A 468 -8.51 5.11 11.87
CA LEU A 468 -7.10 5.45 11.99
C LEU A 468 -6.25 4.32 11.40
N LYS A 469 -5.28 4.66 10.53
CA LYS A 469 -4.47 3.68 9.81
C LYS A 469 -3.03 3.67 10.30
N PHE A 470 -2.52 2.47 10.60
CA PHE A 470 -1.11 2.22 10.82
C PHE A 470 -0.54 1.44 9.63
N LYS A 471 0.35 2.08 8.89
CA LYS A 471 1.12 1.48 7.79
C LYS A 471 2.55 2.04 7.78
N PRO A 472 3.30 1.88 8.88
CA PRO A 472 4.65 2.43 8.99
C PRO A 472 5.61 1.75 8.02
N PRO A 473 6.81 2.30 7.79
CA PRO A 473 7.93 1.55 7.20
C PRO A 473 8.22 0.27 7.98
N LEU A 474 8.71 -0.78 7.30
CA LEU A 474 8.97 -2.08 7.96
C LEU A 474 10.12 -2.06 8.98
N CYS A 475 10.93 -1.01 9.02
CA CYS A 475 11.93 -0.78 10.06
C CYS A 475 11.37 -0.24 11.38
N PHE A 476 10.05 -0.02 11.45
CA PHE A 476 9.34 0.43 12.63
C PHE A 476 9.44 -0.61 13.75
N GLY A 477 9.87 -0.19 14.96
CA GLY A 477 10.15 -1.11 16.06
C GLY A 477 9.14 -1.08 17.20
N GLU A 478 9.40 -1.89 18.22
CA GLU A 478 8.54 -2.02 19.40
C GLU A 478 8.39 -0.68 20.15
N ASP A 479 9.49 0.06 20.38
CA ASP A 479 9.45 1.35 21.06
C ASP A 479 8.63 2.39 20.29
N ASP A 480 8.69 2.36 18.96
CA ASP A 480 7.91 3.22 18.09
C ASP A 480 6.41 2.91 18.23
N LEU A 481 6.07 1.62 18.24
CA LEU A 481 4.68 1.17 18.44
C LEU A 481 4.17 1.60 19.80
N ARG A 482 4.92 1.33 20.87
CA ARG A 482 4.55 1.72 22.23
C ARG A 482 4.35 3.23 22.34
N LYS A 483 5.25 4.02 21.74
CA LYS A 483 5.12 5.47 21.66
C LYS A 483 3.82 5.87 20.96
N ALA A 484 3.53 5.29 19.80
CA ALA A 484 2.35 5.64 19.01
C ALA A 484 1.04 5.25 19.73
N VAL A 485 0.98 4.04 20.32
CA VAL A 485 -0.21 3.56 21.06
C VAL A 485 -0.41 4.35 22.34
N ASN A 486 0.63 4.66 23.11
CA ASN A 486 0.54 5.47 24.31
C ASN A 486 0.07 6.91 24.00
N ALA A 487 0.52 7.47 22.89
CA ALA A 487 0.03 8.78 22.44
C ALA A 487 -1.45 8.73 22.08
N LEU A 488 -1.88 7.67 21.37
CA LEU A 488 -3.28 7.44 21.01
C LEU A 488 -4.15 7.23 22.25
N ASP A 489 -3.71 6.46 23.24
CA ASP A 489 -4.37 6.21 24.52
C ASP A 489 -4.65 7.53 25.25
N LYS A 490 -3.62 8.37 25.39
CA LYS A 490 -3.74 9.70 26.02
C LYS A 490 -4.73 10.60 25.26
N ALA A 491 -4.68 10.62 23.93
CA ALA A 491 -5.58 11.44 23.12
C ALA A 491 -7.04 11.01 23.28
N LEU A 492 -7.32 9.71 23.27
CA LEU A 492 -8.66 9.17 23.46
C LEU A 492 -9.21 9.45 24.87
N ALA A 493 -8.39 9.32 25.92
CA ALA A 493 -8.77 9.63 27.30
C ALA A 493 -9.11 11.12 27.47
N GLU A 494 -8.29 12.01 26.89
CA GLU A 494 -8.48 13.47 26.93
C GLU A 494 -9.83 13.85 26.32
N PHE A 495 -10.16 13.36 25.13
CA PHE A 495 -11.39 13.70 24.42
C PHE A 495 -12.64 13.06 25.03
N THR A 496 -12.54 11.88 25.64
CA THR A 496 -13.66 11.27 26.39
C THR A 496 -14.03 12.13 27.60
N THR A 497 -13.04 12.62 28.36
CA THR A 497 -13.27 13.50 29.51
C THR A 497 -13.88 14.84 29.12
N GLU A 498 -13.51 15.42 27.99
CA GLU A 498 -14.10 16.66 27.46
C GLU A 498 -15.57 16.46 27.08
N GLU A 499 -15.91 15.36 26.41
CA GLU A 499 -17.30 15.04 26.02
C GLU A 499 -18.20 14.82 27.22
N GLU A 500 -17.71 14.18 28.29
CA GLU A 500 -18.45 13.98 29.55
C GLU A 500 -18.74 15.31 30.25
N LYS A 501 -17.77 16.22 30.32
CA LYS A 501 -17.97 17.56 30.90
C LYS A 501 -18.97 18.40 30.09
N THR A 502 -18.96 18.29 28.77
CA THR A 502 -19.89 19.04 27.90
C THR A 502 -21.32 18.53 28.01
N LYS A 503 -21.53 17.27 28.35
CA LYS A 503 -22.88 16.69 28.61
C LYS A 503 -23.45 17.04 29.98
N GLN A 504 -22.60 17.46 30.93
CA GLN A 504 -23.00 17.83 32.30
C GLN A 504 -23.33 19.32 32.46
N ASN A 505 -22.92 20.14 31.51
CA ASN A 505 -23.25 21.57 31.39
C ASN A 505 -24.36 21.77 30.35
#